data_96a30019596a2dd39eb5018f02e4009f
#
_entry.id   96a30019596a2dd39eb5018f02e4009f
#
_cell.length_a   1.000
_cell.length_b   1.000
_cell.length_c   1.000
_cell.angle_alpha   90.00
_cell.angle_beta   90.00
_cell.angle_gamma   90.00
#
_symmetry.space_group_name_H-M   'P 1'
#
loop_
_entity.id
_entity.type
_entity.pdbx_description
1 polymer ?
#
loop_
_entity_poly.entity_id
_entity_poly.type
_entity_poly.pdbx_seq_one_letter_code
_entity_poly.pdbx_strand_id
1 'polypeptide(L)'
;LEKNYWNMSEYTVQAFANYDRTFNVVHTVSATAGIEANKYMYDNATLGRKEYLLDVDQINPGPVATATNSSAEGTRARAGLVAHLKYDYASKYVVEGSMRYDGSDNFPKGKRWGVFYAGSAAWVISEESFWKNLKDRHILDLFKIRASYGEIGLDDISAYSYLQSYNLDERGYLLGGKFYPGFS
;
A
#
# COMPACT_ATOMS: atom_id res chain seq x y z
N LEU A 1 -9.98 -24.10 -26.57
CA LEU A 1 -8.89 -23.11 -26.46
C LEU A 1 -9.36 -21.91 -25.66
N GLU A 2 -8.53 -21.43 -24.75
CA GLU A 2 -8.76 -20.24 -23.95
C GLU A 2 -7.51 -19.36 -24.01
N LYS A 3 -7.69 -18.06 -24.18
CA LYS A 3 -6.64 -17.07 -24.16
C LYS A 3 -6.95 -16.00 -23.12
N ASN A 4 -6.00 -15.76 -22.24
CA ASN A 4 -6.06 -14.77 -21.20
C ASN A 4 -5.16 -13.59 -21.56
N TYR A 5 -5.72 -12.41 -21.58
CA TYR A 5 -5.01 -11.14 -21.77
C TYR A 5 -5.01 -10.41 -20.44
N TRP A 6 -3.83 -10.01 -20.02
CA TRP A 6 -3.64 -9.29 -18.78
C TRP A 6 -2.78 -8.05 -19.03
N ASN A 7 -3.30 -6.92 -18.65
CA ASN A 7 -2.59 -5.65 -18.68
C ASN A 7 -2.59 -5.04 -17.29
N MET A 8 -1.43 -4.62 -16.82
CA MET A 8 -1.25 -4.02 -15.52
C MET A 8 -0.31 -2.82 -15.66
N SER A 9 -0.69 -1.71 -15.05
CA SER A 9 0.13 -0.51 -15.01
C SER A 9 0.15 0.07 -13.60
N GLU A 10 1.33 0.42 -13.14
CA GLU A 10 1.53 1.07 -11.85
C GLU A 10 2.40 2.31 -12.02
N TYR A 11 1.93 3.42 -11.50
CA TYR A 11 2.64 4.69 -11.50
C TYR A 11 2.85 5.14 -10.07
N THR A 12 4.11 5.39 -9.72
CA THR A 12 4.47 5.96 -8.43
C THR A 12 5.22 7.26 -8.63
N VAL A 13 4.78 8.31 -7.97
CA VAL A 13 5.43 9.61 -7.93
C VAL A 13 5.78 9.91 -6.50
N GLN A 14 7.04 10.27 -6.26
CA GLN A 14 7.55 10.60 -4.94
C GLN A 14 8.44 11.85 -5.01
N ALA A 15 8.36 12.69 -3.99
CA ALA A 15 9.27 13.80 -3.81
C ALA A 15 9.58 13.96 -2.33
N PHE A 16 10.87 14.04 -2.00
CA PHE A 16 11.35 14.16 -0.62
C PHE A 16 12.31 15.34 -0.48
N ALA A 17 12.23 16.02 0.64
CA ALA A 17 13.20 16.99 1.10
C ALA A 17 13.82 16.48 2.41
N ASN A 18 15.15 16.56 2.48
CA ASN A 18 15.91 16.16 3.65
C ASN A 18 16.70 17.36 4.18
N TYR A 19 16.77 17.47 5.50
CA TYR A 19 17.56 18.46 6.21
C TYR A 19 18.34 17.78 7.32
N ASP A 20 19.66 17.94 7.30
CA ASP A 20 20.57 17.42 8.32
C ASP A 20 21.51 18.53 8.77
N ARG A 21 21.55 18.76 10.07
CA ARG A 21 22.45 19.75 10.64
C ARG A 21 22.88 19.41 12.06
N THR A 22 24.17 19.63 12.32
CA THR A 22 24.73 19.57 13.67
C THR A 22 25.04 20.98 14.17
N PHE A 23 24.53 21.29 15.36
CA PHE A 23 24.74 22.54 16.07
C PHE A 23 25.62 22.30 17.29
N ASN A 24 26.55 23.22 17.56
CA ASN A 24 27.41 23.15 18.73
C ASN A 24 28.07 21.77 18.94
N VAL A 25 28.35 21.04 17.86
CA VAL A 25 29.01 19.72 17.84
C VAL A 25 28.18 18.58 18.50
N VAL A 26 27.23 18.90 19.36
CA VAL A 26 26.52 17.93 20.21
C VAL A 26 25.02 17.79 19.87
N HIS A 27 24.45 18.70 19.09
CA HIS A 27 23.02 18.68 18.73
C HIS A 27 22.88 18.36 17.24
N THR A 28 22.45 17.17 16.90
CA THR A 28 22.16 16.80 15.50
C THR A 28 20.66 16.70 15.29
N VAL A 29 20.18 17.43 14.28
CA VAL A 29 18.78 17.39 13.83
C VAL A 29 18.77 16.84 12.41
N SER A 30 17.96 15.81 12.18
CA SER A 30 17.66 15.27 10.86
C SER A 30 16.14 15.33 10.65
N ALA A 31 15.72 15.92 9.56
CA ALA A 31 14.32 16.03 9.20
C ALA A 31 14.11 15.59 7.75
N THR A 32 13.07 14.82 7.52
CA THR A 32 12.61 14.40 6.18
C THR A 32 11.13 14.75 6.05
N ALA A 33 10.76 15.37 4.95
CA ALA A 33 9.37 15.57 4.58
C ALA A 33 9.18 15.18 3.12
N GLY A 34 8.05 14.57 2.78
CA GLY A 34 7.82 14.12 1.42
C GLY A 34 6.35 13.89 1.10
N ILE A 35 6.12 13.75 -0.18
CA ILE A 35 4.84 13.34 -0.75
C ILE A 35 5.04 12.08 -1.56
N GLU A 36 4.02 11.23 -1.55
CA GLU A 36 3.96 10.02 -2.34
C GLU A 36 2.57 9.88 -2.94
N ALA A 37 2.49 9.48 -4.20
CA ALA A 37 1.24 9.11 -4.85
C ALA A 37 1.47 7.87 -5.70
N ASN A 38 0.58 6.91 -5.56
CA ASN A 38 0.60 5.65 -6.30
C ASN A 38 -0.75 5.44 -6.97
N LYS A 39 -0.74 5.00 -8.23
CA LYS A 39 -1.92 4.56 -8.96
C LYS A 39 -1.64 3.23 -9.63
N TYR A 40 -2.44 2.25 -9.30
CA TYR A 40 -2.44 0.92 -9.87
C TYR A 40 -3.70 0.70 -10.68
N MET A 41 -3.55 0.16 -11.88
CA MET A 41 -4.65 -0.17 -12.79
C MET A 41 -4.42 -1.56 -13.35
N TYR A 42 -5.48 -2.34 -13.46
CA TYR A 42 -5.44 -3.59 -14.17
C TYR A 42 -6.66 -3.74 -15.06
N ASP A 43 -6.46 -4.44 -16.14
CA ASP A 43 -7.49 -4.84 -17.10
C ASP A 43 -7.17 -6.26 -17.58
N ASN A 44 -8.13 -7.14 -17.53
CA ASN A 44 -7.98 -8.48 -18.04
C ASN A 44 -9.18 -8.90 -18.89
N ALA A 45 -8.92 -9.75 -19.85
CA ALA A 45 -9.95 -10.37 -20.67
C ALA A 45 -9.61 -11.85 -20.90
N THR A 46 -10.59 -12.68 -20.71
CA THR A 46 -10.53 -14.11 -21.05
C THR A 46 -11.45 -14.38 -22.21
N LEU A 47 -10.91 -14.97 -23.27
CA LEU A 47 -11.64 -15.35 -24.46
C LEU A 47 -11.47 -16.83 -24.69
N GLY A 48 -12.55 -17.55 -24.94
CA GLY A 48 -12.51 -18.99 -25.15
C GLY A 48 -13.52 -19.51 -26.16
N ARG A 49 -13.21 -20.63 -26.77
CA ARG A 49 -14.13 -21.48 -27.51
C ARG A 49 -13.80 -22.94 -27.27
N LYS A 50 -14.78 -23.81 -27.41
CA LYS A 50 -14.66 -25.27 -27.26
C LYS A 50 -15.02 -25.95 -28.57
N GLU A 51 -14.94 -27.30 -28.61
CA GLU A 51 -15.40 -28.15 -29.73
C GLU A 51 -14.73 -27.81 -31.07
N TYR A 52 -13.41 -27.63 -31.06
CA TYR A 52 -12.64 -27.47 -32.29
C TYR A 52 -12.59 -28.76 -33.08
N LEU A 53 -12.84 -28.68 -34.40
CA LEU A 53 -12.68 -29.80 -35.32
C LEU A 53 -11.22 -30.05 -35.73
N LEU A 54 -10.37 -29.07 -35.56
CA LEU A 54 -8.95 -29.10 -35.89
C LEU A 54 -8.14 -28.62 -34.69
N ASP A 55 -6.93 -29.15 -34.52
CA ASP A 55 -5.98 -28.66 -33.51
C ASP A 55 -5.32 -27.38 -34.01
N VAL A 56 -5.83 -26.23 -33.57
CA VAL A 56 -5.35 -24.90 -33.98
C VAL A 56 -5.19 -24.01 -32.76
N ASP A 57 -4.16 -23.21 -32.77
CA ASP A 57 -3.89 -22.23 -31.71
C ASP A 57 -4.51 -20.85 -32.00
N GLN A 58 -5.74 -20.84 -32.50
CA GLN A 58 -6.53 -19.61 -32.75
C GLN A 58 -7.95 -19.79 -32.27
N ILE A 59 -8.53 -18.74 -31.69
CA ILE A 59 -9.89 -18.80 -31.15
C ILE A 59 -10.94 -18.82 -32.27
N ASN A 60 -10.73 -18.00 -33.33
CA ASN A 60 -11.73 -17.79 -34.40
C ASN A 60 -12.25 -19.07 -35.10
N PRO A 61 -11.40 -20.09 -35.37
CA PRO A 61 -11.87 -21.29 -36.06
C PRO A 61 -12.86 -22.14 -35.24
N GLY A 62 -12.95 -21.94 -33.91
CA GLY A 62 -13.93 -22.68 -33.08
C GLY A 62 -15.37 -22.22 -33.31
N PRO A 63 -16.37 -23.09 -33.01
CA PRO A 63 -17.80 -22.78 -33.15
C PRO A 63 -18.18 -21.55 -32.33
N VAL A 64 -18.93 -20.62 -32.92
CA VAL A 64 -19.39 -19.40 -32.25
C VAL A 64 -20.32 -19.71 -31.08
N ALA A 65 -21.12 -20.80 -31.20
CA ALA A 65 -22.04 -21.23 -30.15
C ALA A 65 -21.34 -21.61 -28.83
N THR A 66 -20.04 -21.93 -28.86
CA THR A 66 -19.23 -22.26 -27.67
C THR A 66 -18.35 -21.10 -27.19
N ALA A 67 -18.57 -19.91 -27.73
CA ALA A 67 -17.80 -18.74 -27.35
C ALA A 67 -18.07 -18.37 -25.89
N THR A 68 -16.98 -18.17 -25.14
CA THR A 68 -17.00 -17.66 -23.77
C THR A 68 -16.13 -16.42 -23.70
N ASN A 69 -16.57 -15.43 -22.96
CA ASN A 69 -15.80 -14.23 -22.67
C ASN A 69 -16.08 -13.76 -21.26
N SER A 70 -15.07 -13.23 -20.63
CA SER A 70 -15.18 -12.49 -19.39
C SER A 70 -14.13 -11.40 -19.36
N SER A 71 -14.39 -10.34 -18.62
CA SER A 71 -13.41 -9.30 -18.37
C SER A 71 -13.57 -8.76 -16.96
N ALA A 72 -12.48 -8.25 -16.42
CA ALA A 72 -12.48 -7.49 -15.18
C ALA A 72 -11.45 -6.37 -15.28
N GLU A 73 -11.81 -5.23 -14.74
CA GLU A 73 -10.92 -4.08 -14.61
C GLU A 73 -10.95 -3.55 -13.18
N GLY A 74 -9.89 -2.89 -12.78
CA GLY A 74 -9.84 -2.25 -11.49
C GLY A 74 -8.76 -1.19 -11.42
N THR A 75 -8.98 -0.25 -10.53
CA THR A 75 -8.03 0.81 -10.22
C THR A 75 -7.96 1.01 -8.72
N ARG A 76 -6.78 1.35 -8.25
CA ARG A 76 -6.51 1.76 -6.86
C ARG A 76 -5.60 2.95 -6.89
N ALA A 77 -5.87 3.93 -6.05
CA ALA A 77 -5.03 5.09 -5.90
C ALA A 77 -4.79 5.38 -4.41
N ARG A 78 -3.55 5.67 -4.09
CA ARG A 78 -3.11 6.07 -2.76
C ARG A 78 -2.28 7.34 -2.88
N ALA A 79 -2.38 8.19 -1.88
CA ALA A 79 -1.49 9.35 -1.79
C ALA A 79 -1.22 9.62 -0.31
N GLY A 80 -0.04 10.16 -0.01
CA GLY A 80 0.34 10.43 1.36
C GLY A 80 1.35 11.54 1.49
N LEU A 81 1.35 12.14 2.66
CA LEU A 81 2.40 13.00 3.17
C LEU A 81 3.15 12.23 4.25
N VAL A 82 4.47 12.35 4.25
CA VAL A 82 5.32 11.78 5.27
C VAL A 82 6.21 12.85 5.89
N ALA A 83 6.35 12.80 7.19
CA ALA A 83 7.31 13.62 7.92
C ALA A 83 8.03 12.75 8.94
N HIS A 84 9.32 12.94 9.06
CA HIS A 84 10.17 12.31 10.07
C HIS A 84 11.13 13.33 10.65
N LEU A 85 11.27 13.33 11.95
CA LEU A 85 12.18 14.18 12.68
C LEU A 85 12.99 13.32 13.65
N LYS A 86 14.30 13.48 13.60
CA LYS A 86 15.23 12.87 14.54
C LYS A 86 16.06 13.95 15.21
N TYR A 87 16.19 13.85 16.50
CA TYR A 87 17.08 14.66 17.29
C TYR A 87 18.04 13.77 18.06
N ASP A 88 19.34 14.05 17.93
CA ASP A 88 20.41 13.35 18.63
C ASP A 88 21.18 14.37 19.47
N TYR A 89 21.33 14.07 20.74
CA TYR A 89 22.14 14.86 21.66
C TYR A 89 23.38 14.08 22.08
N ALA A 90 24.55 14.59 21.66
CA ALA A 90 25.88 14.09 22.00
C ALA A 90 26.08 12.59 21.70
N SER A 91 25.34 12.03 20.72
CA SER A 91 25.29 10.59 20.43
C SER A 91 24.84 9.71 21.61
N LYS A 92 24.26 10.32 22.66
CA LYS A 92 23.80 9.66 23.87
C LYS A 92 22.29 9.47 23.90
N TYR A 93 21.55 10.51 23.59
CA TYR A 93 20.09 10.54 23.63
C TYR A 93 19.55 10.80 22.25
N VAL A 94 18.75 9.87 21.76
CA VAL A 94 18.13 9.99 20.45
C VAL A 94 16.61 9.94 20.63
N VAL A 95 15.93 10.94 20.06
CA VAL A 95 14.46 10.97 19.98
C VAL A 95 14.06 11.09 18.52
N GLU A 96 13.10 10.27 18.12
CA GLU A 96 12.59 10.27 16.77
C GLU A 96 11.06 10.33 16.81
N GLY A 97 10.50 11.10 15.88
CA GLY A 97 9.06 11.16 15.62
C GLY A 97 8.79 11.05 14.14
N SER A 98 7.76 10.32 13.77
CA SER A 98 7.27 10.26 12.40
C SER A 98 5.77 10.41 12.34
N MET A 99 5.29 10.99 11.26
CA MET A 99 3.88 11.17 10.95
C MET A 99 3.65 10.84 9.48
N ARG A 100 2.56 10.11 9.21
CA ARG A 100 2.02 9.91 7.87
C ARG A 100 0.58 10.37 7.83
N TYR A 101 0.23 11.07 6.77
CA TYR A 101 -1.13 11.43 6.43
C TYR A 101 -1.48 10.78 5.10
N ASP A 102 -2.08 9.60 5.17
CA ASP A 102 -2.31 8.73 4.03
C ASP A 102 -3.79 8.70 3.63
N GLY A 103 -4.01 8.72 2.33
CA GLY A 103 -5.33 8.59 1.71
C GLY A 103 -5.40 7.42 0.75
N SER A 104 -6.54 6.74 0.75
CA SER A 104 -6.84 5.62 -0.14
C SER A 104 -8.24 5.78 -0.75
N ASP A 105 -8.36 5.47 -2.05
CA ASP A 105 -9.65 5.48 -2.75
C ASP A 105 -10.52 4.25 -2.42
N ASN A 106 -9.98 3.28 -1.70
CA ASN A 106 -10.75 2.16 -1.14
C ASN A 106 -11.83 2.61 -0.15
N PHE A 107 -11.72 3.84 0.37
CA PHE A 107 -12.67 4.41 1.33
C PHE A 107 -13.60 5.44 0.69
N PRO A 108 -14.82 5.65 1.23
CA PRO A 108 -15.77 6.62 0.71
C PRO A 108 -15.26 8.06 0.85
N LYS A 109 -15.74 8.94 -0.03
CA LYS A 109 -15.45 10.37 0.06
C LYS A 109 -15.72 10.90 1.48
N GLY A 110 -14.78 11.65 2.03
CA GLY A 110 -14.83 12.17 3.40
C GLY A 110 -14.24 11.27 4.48
N LYS A 111 -13.90 9.99 4.17
CA LYS A 111 -13.25 9.05 5.09
C LYS A 111 -11.97 8.42 4.49
N ARG A 112 -11.45 9.03 3.44
CA ARG A 112 -10.29 8.49 2.69
C ARG A 112 -8.96 8.70 3.39
N TRP A 113 -8.88 9.66 4.28
CA TRP A 113 -7.63 10.14 4.85
C TRP A 113 -7.52 9.77 6.31
N GLY A 114 -6.35 9.27 6.71
CA GLY A 114 -5.98 8.94 8.08
C GLY A 114 -4.62 9.51 8.44
N VAL A 115 -4.45 9.86 9.71
CA VAL A 115 -3.17 10.28 10.28
C VAL A 115 -2.63 9.13 11.11
N PHE A 116 -1.35 8.81 10.91
CA PHE A 116 -0.62 7.76 11.63
C PHE A 116 0.67 8.37 12.15
N TYR A 117 1.00 8.09 13.40
CA TYR A 117 2.19 8.61 14.03
C TYR A 117 2.96 7.53 14.77
N ALA A 118 4.26 7.71 14.83
CA ALA A 118 5.14 6.88 15.62
C ALA A 118 6.21 7.73 16.27
N GLY A 119 6.68 7.26 17.40
CA GLY A 119 7.77 7.89 18.12
C GLY A 119 8.70 6.85 18.74
N SER A 120 9.97 7.21 18.88
CA SER A 120 10.94 6.39 19.58
C SER A 120 11.92 7.25 20.37
N ALA A 121 12.43 6.69 21.44
CA ALA A 121 13.51 7.25 22.22
C ALA A 121 14.57 6.18 22.46
N ALA A 122 15.83 6.58 22.44
CA ALA A 122 16.93 5.71 22.72
C ALA A 122 17.98 6.40 23.60
N TRP A 123 18.56 5.63 24.51
CA TRP A 123 19.68 6.02 25.34
C TRP A 123 20.88 5.12 25.09
N VAL A 124 21.97 5.72 24.62
CA VAL A 124 23.24 5.02 24.37
C VAL A 124 24.07 5.12 25.63
N ILE A 125 23.86 4.19 26.54
CA ILE A 125 24.47 4.17 27.87
C ILE A 125 25.99 4.04 27.77
N SER A 126 26.49 3.35 26.76
CA SER A 126 27.93 3.19 26.52
C SER A 126 28.66 4.51 26.17
N GLU A 127 27.94 5.57 25.85
CA GLU A 127 28.55 6.90 25.63
C GLU A 127 28.56 7.77 26.90
N GLU A 128 28.05 7.25 28.03
CA GLU A 128 28.12 7.96 29.31
C GLU A 128 29.49 7.86 29.95
N SER A 129 29.86 8.89 30.71
CA SER A 129 31.17 8.98 31.36
C SER A 129 31.43 7.82 32.34
N PHE A 130 30.40 7.36 33.04
CA PHE A 130 30.53 6.24 34.00
C PHE A 130 30.76 4.88 33.29
N TRP A 131 30.48 4.75 31.98
CA TRP A 131 30.69 3.52 31.22
C TRP A 131 32.11 3.41 30.64
N LYS A 132 32.87 4.52 30.66
CA LYS A 132 34.17 4.61 30.00
C LYS A 132 35.14 3.49 30.36
N ASN A 133 35.23 3.10 31.63
CA ASN A 133 36.11 2.03 32.09
C ASN A 133 35.79 0.65 31.44
N LEU A 134 34.50 0.35 31.17
CA LEU A 134 34.08 -0.89 30.54
C LEU A 134 34.41 -0.88 29.04
N LYS A 135 34.26 0.28 28.40
CA LYS A 135 34.60 0.51 27.00
C LYS A 135 36.11 0.45 26.78
N ASP A 136 36.90 1.10 27.62
CA ASP A 136 38.37 1.11 27.54
C ASP A 136 38.98 -0.28 27.73
N ARG A 137 38.31 -1.19 28.47
CA ARG A 137 38.69 -2.58 28.65
C ARG A 137 38.15 -3.51 27.60
N HIS A 138 37.40 -3.02 26.59
CA HIS A 138 36.74 -3.80 25.57
C HIS A 138 35.82 -4.92 26.10
N ILE A 139 35.24 -4.71 27.30
CA ILE A 139 34.32 -5.69 27.92
C ILE A 139 32.94 -5.54 27.28
N LEU A 140 32.49 -4.28 27.07
CA LEU A 140 31.22 -3.97 26.43
C LEU A 140 31.29 -2.60 25.74
N ASP A 141 31.50 -2.61 24.45
CA ASP A 141 31.74 -1.41 23.63
C ASP A 141 30.45 -0.64 23.32
N LEU A 142 29.31 -1.33 23.18
CA LEU A 142 28.02 -0.72 22.89
C LEU A 142 26.91 -1.28 23.77
N PHE A 143 26.26 -0.41 24.53
CA PHE A 143 25.03 -0.70 25.25
C PHE A 143 24.02 0.42 25.02
N LYS A 144 22.88 0.06 24.40
CA LYS A 144 21.81 0.98 24.02
C LYS A 144 20.45 0.40 24.41
N ILE A 145 19.61 1.20 25.02
CA ILE A 145 18.21 0.90 25.29
C ILE A 145 17.36 1.75 24.34
N ARG A 146 16.33 1.15 23.75
CA ARG A 146 15.37 1.83 22.89
C ARG A 146 13.95 1.41 23.22
N ALA A 147 13.04 2.37 23.20
CA ALA A 147 11.60 2.16 23.24
C ALA A 147 10.95 2.87 22.05
N SER A 148 9.91 2.26 21.49
CA SER A 148 9.14 2.86 20.38
C SER A 148 7.67 2.50 20.49
N TYR A 149 6.83 3.42 20.04
CA TYR A 149 5.39 3.24 19.88
C TYR A 149 4.97 3.81 18.54
N GLY A 150 4.00 3.19 17.88
CA GLY A 150 3.48 3.70 16.62
C GLY A 150 2.16 3.06 16.24
N GLU A 151 1.44 3.76 15.39
CA GLU A 151 0.20 3.32 14.77
C GLU A 151 0.39 3.20 13.27
N ILE A 152 -0.22 2.19 12.67
CA ILE A 152 -0.24 1.97 11.23
C ILE A 152 -1.67 1.82 10.74
N GLY A 153 -1.94 2.32 9.54
CA GLY A 153 -3.19 2.09 8.84
C GLY A 153 -3.12 0.87 7.93
N LEU A 154 -4.24 0.21 7.77
CA LEU A 154 -4.43 -0.88 6.82
C LEU A 154 -5.61 -0.53 5.91
N ASP A 155 -5.43 -0.61 4.60
CA ASP A 155 -6.47 -0.44 3.59
C ASP A 155 -6.69 -1.70 2.73
N ASP A 156 -6.35 -2.88 3.28
CA ASP A 156 -6.53 -4.18 2.63
C ASP A 156 -7.99 -4.63 2.65
N ILE A 157 -8.81 -3.83 1.98
CA ILE A 157 -10.22 -4.11 1.73
C ILE A 157 -10.46 -4.16 0.22
N SER A 158 -11.52 -4.85 -0.20
CA SER A 158 -11.91 -4.86 -1.61
C SER A 158 -12.19 -3.45 -2.09
N ALA A 159 -11.68 -3.10 -3.26
CA ALA A 159 -11.91 -1.78 -3.86
C ALA A 159 -13.41 -1.50 -3.95
N TYR A 160 -13.81 -0.29 -3.55
CA TYR A 160 -15.19 0.17 -3.60
C TYR A 160 -16.21 -0.66 -2.82
N SER A 161 -15.77 -1.48 -1.83
CA SER A 161 -16.67 -2.31 -1.00
C SER A 161 -17.71 -1.51 -0.22
N TYR A 162 -17.57 -0.19 -0.14
CA TYR A 162 -18.55 0.71 0.45
C TYR A 162 -19.70 1.10 -0.51
N LEU A 163 -19.60 0.75 -1.80
CA LEU A 163 -20.66 0.96 -2.77
C LEU A 163 -21.64 -0.22 -2.72
N GLN A 164 -22.91 0.10 -2.78
CA GLN A 164 -23.95 -0.89 -2.97
C GLN A 164 -23.86 -1.37 -4.42
N SER A 165 -23.64 -2.68 -4.60
CA SER A 165 -23.62 -3.33 -5.91
C SER A 165 -24.91 -4.13 -6.11
N TYR A 166 -25.37 -4.19 -7.33
CA TYR A 166 -26.49 -5.01 -7.73
C TYR A 166 -26.05 -5.98 -8.82
N ASN A 167 -26.42 -7.21 -8.68
CA ASN A 167 -26.23 -8.21 -9.72
C ASN A 167 -27.44 -8.20 -10.64
N LEU A 168 -27.19 -8.18 -11.95
CA LEU A 168 -28.23 -8.40 -12.93
C LEU A 168 -28.48 -9.92 -13.02
N ASP A 169 -29.66 -10.35 -12.61
CA ASP A 169 -30.10 -11.72 -12.74
C ASP A 169 -31.03 -11.83 -13.96
N GLU A 170 -30.66 -12.68 -14.92
CA GLU A 170 -31.48 -12.93 -16.12
C GLU A 170 -32.84 -13.54 -15.79
N ARG A 171 -32.99 -14.14 -14.61
CA ARG A 171 -34.20 -14.76 -14.08
C ARG A 171 -34.71 -14.06 -12.81
N GLY A 172 -34.57 -12.75 -12.73
CA GLY A 172 -34.89 -12.00 -11.54
C GLY A 172 -36.34 -12.09 -11.07
N TYR A 173 -37.28 -12.18 -12.00
CA TYR A 173 -38.68 -12.39 -11.66
C TYR A 173 -39.46 -13.11 -12.77
N LEU A 174 -40.55 -13.81 -12.40
CA LEU A 174 -41.42 -14.54 -13.28
C LEU A 174 -42.76 -13.78 -13.46
N LEU A 175 -43.09 -13.43 -14.69
CA LEU A 175 -44.37 -12.82 -15.02
C LEU A 175 -45.00 -13.52 -16.25
N GLY A 176 -46.23 -13.97 -16.09
CA GLY A 176 -46.94 -14.66 -17.20
C GLY A 176 -46.23 -15.91 -17.71
N GLY A 177 -45.51 -16.66 -16.87
CA GLY A 177 -44.75 -17.82 -17.26
C GLY A 177 -43.42 -17.53 -17.98
N LYS A 178 -43.02 -16.27 -18.08
CA LYS A 178 -41.74 -15.81 -18.67
C LYS A 178 -40.83 -15.18 -17.60
N PHE A 179 -39.55 -15.56 -17.65
CA PHE A 179 -38.54 -14.88 -16.82
C PHE A 179 -38.14 -13.55 -17.42
N TYR A 180 -37.96 -12.58 -16.58
CA TYR A 180 -37.46 -11.23 -16.89
C TYR A 180 -36.23 -10.92 -16.05
N PRO A 181 -35.28 -10.15 -16.62
CA PRO A 181 -34.11 -9.68 -15.86
C PRO A 181 -34.55 -8.85 -14.66
N GLY A 182 -33.86 -9.03 -13.57
CA GLY A 182 -34.05 -8.28 -12.34
C GLY A 182 -32.71 -8.00 -11.64
N PHE A 183 -32.75 -7.18 -10.62
CA PHE A 183 -31.58 -6.89 -9.78
C PHE A 183 -31.71 -7.63 -8.45
N SER A 184 -30.63 -8.24 -7.99
CA SER A 184 -30.49 -8.86 -6.67
C SER A 184 -29.36 -8.24 -5.87
#